data_90e363f6ce83ad5a0b7d0fbb3bbfdbe4
#
_entry.id   90e363f6ce83ad5a0b7d0fbb3bbfdbe4
#
_cell.length_a   1.000
_cell.length_b   1.000
_cell.length_c   1.000
_cell.angle_alpha   90.00
_cell.angle_beta   90.00
_cell.angle_gamma   90.00
#
_symmetry.space_group_name_H-M   'P 1'
#
loop_
_entity.id
_entity.type
_entity.pdbx_description
1 polymer ?
#
loop_
_entity_poly.entity_id
_entity_poly.type
_entity_poly.pdbx_seq_one_letter_code
_entity_poly.pdbx_strand_id
1 'polypeptide(L)'
;MGPVTDQNGYNGCVGWTWLDLLNSPLMAGNRRRWNASHTPARFTTAYLRNDVGLEIYKLATRADEFPWTYPPRDDGSSGLGGAKALKAAGVIDAYQWTFDFANLLAWGQRQPLALGTLWTDVMSDPDRDGVIHIGTERQLKQADADGEGHEYSLIGCNWPKKLGRIRNHWTEDWGLKGEALIPLDELETLVMSYKGDVCVPTLAAA
;
A
#
# COMPACT_ATOMS: atom_id res chain seq x y z
N MET A 1 -4.03 10.42 -8.47
CA MET A 1 -3.00 9.34 -8.38
C MET A 1 -2.27 9.28 -9.73
N GLY A 2 -1.07 8.72 -9.74
CA GLY A 2 -0.33 8.41 -10.97
C GLY A 2 -0.95 7.25 -11.76
N PRO A 3 -0.25 6.73 -12.80
CA PRO A 3 -0.66 5.52 -13.50
C PRO A 3 -0.85 4.34 -12.55
N VAL A 4 -1.74 3.41 -12.89
CA VAL A 4 -1.87 2.16 -12.15
C VAL A 4 -0.62 1.33 -12.34
N THR A 5 -0.17 0.71 -11.28
CA THR A 5 1.04 -0.10 -11.26
C THR A 5 0.73 -1.59 -11.37
N ASP A 6 1.76 -2.40 -11.64
CA ASP A 6 1.65 -3.85 -11.76
C ASP A 6 2.84 -4.51 -11.06
N GLN A 7 2.58 -5.30 -10.04
CA GLN A 7 3.62 -6.03 -9.33
C GLN A 7 4.12 -7.28 -10.09
N ASN A 8 3.54 -7.60 -11.25
CA ASN A 8 4.01 -8.66 -12.16
C ASN A 8 4.24 -10.02 -11.50
N GLY A 9 3.41 -10.40 -10.54
CA GLY A 9 3.48 -11.70 -9.85
C GLY A 9 4.59 -11.80 -8.79
N TYR A 10 5.31 -10.72 -8.47
CA TYR A 10 6.21 -10.69 -7.32
C TYR A 10 5.41 -10.65 -6.00
N ASN A 11 5.95 -11.25 -4.94
CA ASN A 11 5.42 -11.10 -3.58
C ASN A 11 5.80 -9.74 -2.96
N GLY A 12 5.87 -8.72 -3.79
CA GLY A 12 6.40 -7.40 -3.48
C GLY A 12 5.35 -6.32 -3.23
N CYS A 13 4.12 -6.66 -2.83
CA CYS A 13 3.01 -5.70 -2.63
C CYS A 13 3.43 -4.44 -1.87
N VAL A 14 4.27 -4.58 -0.86
CA VAL A 14 4.87 -3.45 -0.12
C VAL A 14 5.54 -2.43 -1.06
N GLY A 15 6.38 -2.90 -1.99
CA GLY A 15 7.12 -2.01 -2.89
C GLY A 15 6.19 -1.21 -3.82
N TRP A 16 5.16 -1.84 -4.35
CA TRP A 16 4.21 -1.17 -5.25
C TRP A 16 3.21 -0.29 -4.50
N THR A 17 2.82 -0.64 -3.28
CA THR A 17 2.05 0.24 -2.40
C THR A 17 2.80 1.56 -2.17
N TRP A 18 4.07 1.49 -1.79
CA TRP A 18 4.87 2.69 -1.59
C TRP A 18 5.12 3.47 -2.89
N LEU A 19 5.25 2.80 -4.03
CA LEU A 19 5.31 3.43 -5.34
C LEU A 19 4.01 4.21 -5.63
N ASP A 20 2.85 3.62 -5.37
CA ASP A 20 1.55 4.27 -5.56
C ASP A 20 1.41 5.51 -4.66
N LEU A 21 1.83 5.42 -3.39
CA LEU A 21 1.87 6.57 -2.49
C LEU A 21 2.76 7.68 -3.05
N LEU A 22 4.00 7.36 -3.46
CA LEU A 22 4.93 8.32 -4.04
C LEU A 22 4.39 8.96 -5.33
N ASN A 23 3.59 8.24 -6.09
CA ASN A 23 2.92 8.72 -7.28
C ASN A 23 1.63 9.51 -7.00
N SER A 24 1.25 9.69 -5.74
CA SER A 24 0.17 10.60 -5.39
C SER A 24 0.60 12.07 -5.55
N PRO A 25 -0.33 12.99 -5.84
CA PRO A 25 -0.03 14.42 -5.92
C PRO A 25 0.56 14.97 -4.61
N LEU A 26 0.07 14.50 -3.46
CA LEU A 26 0.49 14.97 -2.14
C LEU A 26 1.94 14.56 -1.79
N MET A 27 2.45 13.49 -2.38
CA MET A 27 3.83 13.04 -2.18
C MET A 27 4.80 13.52 -3.27
N ALA A 28 4.47 14.55 -4.03
CA ALA A 28 5.34 15.08 -5.06
C ALA A 28 6.71 15.51 -4.54
N GLY A 29 6.80 16.06 -3.33
CA GLY A 29 8.06 16.39 -2.67
C GLY A 29 8.91 15.15 -2.36
N ASN A 30 8.28 14.11 -1.82
CA ASN A 30 8.93 12.84 -1.54
C ASN A 30 9.41 12.15 -2.83
N ARG A 31 8.60 12.17 -3.89
CA ARG A 31 8.98 11.66 -5.22
C ARG A 31 10.20 12.38 -5.80
N ARG A 32 10.32 13.68 -5.62
CA ARG A 32 11.52 14.41 -6.02
C ARG A 32 12.77 13.98 -5.24
N ARG A 33 12.62 13.71 -3.94
CA ARG A 33 13.71 13.18 -3.12
C ARG A 33 14.17 11.81 -3.61
N TRP A 34 13.22 10.92 -3.95
CA TRP A 34 13.54 9.64 -4.57
C TRP A 34 14.36 9.82 -5.86
N ASN A 35 13.86 10.65 -6.77
CA ASN A 35 14.53 10.92 -8.04
C ASN A 35 15.95 11.52 -7.87
N ALA A 36 16.15 12.35 -6.87
CA ALA A 36 17.46 12.96 -6.61
C ALA A 36 18.51 11.93 -6.12
N SER A 37 18.07 10.87 -5.41
CA SER A 37 18.97 9.89 -4.81
C SER A 37 19.14 8.61 -5.63
N HIS A 38 18.19 8.26 -6.51
CA HIS A 38 18.16 6.95 -7.17
C HIS A 38 18.15 7.02 -8.71
N THR A 39 17.84 8.14 -9.31
CA THR A 39 17.73 8.25 -10.77
C THR A 39 18.84 9.13 -11.33
N PRO A 40 19.55 8.69 -12.40
CA PRO A 40 20.39 9.63 -13.16
C PRO A 40 19.51 10.79 -13.63
N ALA A 41 19.99 12.03 -13.51
CA ALA A 41 19.29 13.31 -13.72
C ALA A 41 18.55 13.49 -15.07
N ARG A 42 18.37 12.45 -15.86
CA ARG A 42 17.78 12.44 -17.20
C ARG A 42 16.28 12.14 -17.25
N PHE A 43 15.64 11.79 -16.13
CA PHE A 43 14.22 11.39 -16.12
C PHE A 43 13.38 12.33 -15.26
N THR A 44 12.93 13.43 -15.88
CA THR A 44 11.84 14.26 -15.35
C THR A 44 10.49 13.70 -15.81
N THR A 45 10.15 12.52 -15.33
CA THR A 45 8.78 12.03 -15.50
C THR A 45 7.91 12.58 -14.38
N ALA A 46 6.66 12.95 -14.68
CA ALA A 46 5.71 13.42 -13.67
C ALA A 46 5.47 12.36 -12.58
N TYR A 47 5.71 11.08 -12.89
CA TYR A 47 5.53 9.93 -12.02
C TYR A 47 6.72 8.98 -12.08
N LEU A 48 6.93 8.22 -11.01
CA LEU A 48 7.90 7.12 -10.98
C LEU A 48 7.36 5.95 -11.82
N ARG A 49 8.27 5.25 -12.47
CA ARG A 49 7.96 4.09 -13.31
C ARG A 49 7.67 2.87 -12.46
N ASN A 50 7.02 1.89 -13.08
CA ASN A 50 6.62 0.63 -12.43
C ASN A 50 7.79 -0.16 -11.83
N ASP A 51 8.96 -0.13 -12.46
CA ASP A 51 10.18 -0.81 -12.00
C ASP A 51 10.71 -0.27 -10.65
N VAL A 52 10.35 0.95 -10.25
CA VAL A 52 10.67 1.50 -8.92
C VAL A 52 10.00 0.71 -7.80
N GLY A 53 8.83 0.12 -8.02
CA GLY A 53 8.20 -0.77 -7.04
C GLY A 53 9.11 -1.95 -6.66
N LEU A 54 9.75 -2.56 -7.65
CA LEU A 54 10.72 -3.64 -7.41
C LEU A 54 11.97 -3.15 -6.66
N GLU A 55 12.43 -1.93 -6.92
CA GLU A 55 13.56 -1.34 -6.18
C GLU A 55 13.19 -1.09 -4.71
N ILE A 56 12.01 -0.52 -4.46
CA ILE A 56 11.51 -0.32 -3.09
C ILE A 56 11.36 -1.66 -2.38
N TYR A 57 10.80 -2.68 -3.04
CA TYR A 57 10.67 -4.03 -2.48
C TYR A 57 12.03 -4.61 -2.06
N LYS A 58 13.05 -4.51 -2.92
CA LYS A 58 14.42 -4.93 -2.59
C LYS A 58 14.99 -4.22 -1.37
N LEU A 59 14.70 -2.95 -1.22
CA LEU A 59 15.14 -2.18 -0.05
C LEU A 59 14.33 -2.56 1.19
N ALA A 60 13.02 -2.78 1.05
CA ALA A 60 12.14 -3.18 2.14
C ALA A 60 12.56 -4.52 2.75
N THR A 61 12.83 -5.55 1.93
CA THR A 61 13.28 -6.86 2.43
C THR A 61 14.63 -6.81 3.17
N ARG A 62 15.48 -5.82 2.89
CA ARG A 62 16.74 -5.61 3.60
C ARG A 62 16.58 -4.82 4.90
N ALA A 63 15.54 -4.01 4.99
CA ALA A 63 15.22 -3.20 6.16
C ALA A 63 14.27 -3.92 7.14
N ASP A 64 13.71 -5.04 6.71
CA ASP A 64 12.78 -5.86 7.46
C ASP A 64 13.50 -6.71 8.53
N GLU A 65 12.71 -7.29 9.41
CA GLU A 65 13.19 -8.21 10.46
C GLU A 65 13.09 -9.68 10.01
N PHE A 66 12.57 -9.94 8.81
CA PHE A 66 12.50 -11.28 8.24
C PHE A 66 13.90 -11.83 7.89
N PRO A 67 14.11 -13.16 8.01
CA PRO A 67 15.42 -13.76 7.77
C PRO A 67 15.76 -13.95 6.28
N TRP A 68 15.07 -13.26 5.38
CA TRP A 68 15.28 -13.32 3.93
C TRP A 68 15.39 -11.93 3.31
N THR A 69 15.99 -11.90 2.13
CA THR A 69 16.04 -10.69 1.29
C THR A 69 15.75 -11.04 -0.16
N TYR A 70 15.14 -10.13 -0.89
CA TYR A 70 14.98 -10.23 -2.32
C TYR A 70 16.06 -9.42 -3.06
N PRO A 71 16.73 -9.97 -4.10
CA PRO A 71 16.83 -11.39 -4.41
C PRO A 71 17.71 -12.16 -3.41
N PRO A 72 17.70 -13.52 -3.33
CA PRO A 72 17.01 -14.41 -4.26
C PRO A 72 15.60 -14.84 -3.81
N ARG A 73 15.21 -14.59 -2.53
CA ARG A 73 13.94 -15.09 -2.00
C ARG A 73 12.81 -14.08 -2.17
N ASP A 74 11.72 -14.53 -2.78
CA ASP A 74 10.52 -13.72 -3.02
C ASP A 74 9.39 -14.13 -2.06
N ASP A 75 9.63 -13.93 -0.76
CA ASP A 75 8.72 -14.35 0.32
C ASP A 75 8.01 -13.15 0.99
N GLY A 76 7.95 -12.01 0.29
CA GLY A 76 7.29 -10.81 0.80
C GLY A 76 8.18 -9.90 1.67
N SER A 77 7.56 -8.88 2.21
CA SER A 77 8.11 -7.92 3.18
C SER A 77 6.97 -7.33 3.99
N SER A 78 7.27 -6.52 5.01
CA SER A 78 6.26 -5.83 5.82
C SER A 78 6.14 -4.35 5.46
N GLY A 79 4.99 -3.74 5.79
CA GLY A 79 4.82 -2.29 5.70
C GLY A 79 5.89 -1.53 6.48
N LEU A 80 6.35 -2.10 7.60
CA LEU A 80 7.47 -1.55 8.38
C LEU A 80 8.80 -1.58 7.60
N GLY A 81 9.08 -2.66 6.87
CA GLY A 81 10.24 -2.76 5.98
C GLY A 81 10.25 -1.66 4.93
N GLY A 82 9.10 -1.43 4.28
CA GLY A 82 8.92 -0.35 3.31
C GLY A 82 9.14 1.04 3.91
N ALA A 83 8.53 1.31 5.07
CA ALA A 83 8.68 2.58 5.77
C ALA A 83 10.14 2.85 6.21
N LYS A 84 10.82 1.83 6.79
CA LYS A 84 12.24 1.90 7.17
C LYS A 84 13.12 2.17 5.94
N ALA A 85 12.86 1.49 4.83
CA ALA A 85 13.63 1.64 3.59
C ALA A 85 13.54 3.08 3.05
N LEU A 86 12.33 3.63 2.92
CA LEU A 86 12.13 4.98 2.41
C LEU A 86 12.67 6.07 3.36
N LYS A 87 12.61 5.84 4.67
CA LYS A 87 13.24 6.73 5.65
C LYS A 87 14.75 6.70 5.52
N ALA A 88 15.36 5.52 5.45
CA ALA A 88 16.81 5.37 5.27
C ALA A 88 17.31 5.99 3.95
N ALA A 89 16.49 5.93 2.89
CA ALA A 89 16.76 6.58 1.61
C ALA A 89 16.54 8.11 1.62
N GLY A 90 16.10 8.71 2.74
CA GLY A 90 15.81 10.14 2.85
C GLY A 90 14.59 10.61 2.06
N VAL A 91 13.75 9.69 1.62
CA VAL A 91 12.53 9.97 0.84
C VAL A 91 11.42 10.49 1.73
N ILE A 92 11.27 9.92 2.92
CA ILE A 92 10.39 10.40 3.99
C ILE A 92 11.23 10.74 5.22
N ASP A 93 10.83 11.74 5.99
CA ASP A 93 11.54 12.14 7.20
C ASP A 93 11.15 11.25 8.38
N ALA A 94 9.88 10.85 8.45
CA ALA A 94 9.32 9.99 9.46
C ALA A 94 8.09 9.25 8.93
N TYR A 95 7.65 8.29 9.70
CA TYR A 95 6.36 7.61 9.54
C TYR A 95 5.79 7.36 10.93
N GLN A 96 4.49 7.20 10.99
CA GLN A 96 3.78 6.80 12.22
C GLN A 96 2.76 5.73 11.90
N TRP A 97 2.44 4.93 12.91
CA TRP A 97 1.37 3.94 12.82
C TRP A 97 0.14 4.48 13.52
N THR A 98 -1.02 4.13 12.99
CA THR A 98 -2.26 4.33 13.71
C THR A 98 -2.92 2.98 13.98
N PHE A 99 -3.35 2.79 15.21
CA PHE A 99 -4.03 1.58 15.70
C PHE A 99 -5.46 1.91 16.15
N ASP A 100 -5.98 3.03 15.70
CA ASP A 100 -7.31 3.53 15.99
C ASP A 100 -8.02 3.85 14.69
N PHE A 101 -9.23 3.32 14.52
CA PHE A 101 -9.96 3.45 13.25
C PHE A 101 -10.41 4.89 12.97
N ALA A 102 -10.75 5.66 14.00
CA ALA A 102 -11.10 7.07 13.82
C ALA A 102 -9.88 7.88 13.32
N ASN A 103 -8.68 7.58 13.83
CA ASN A 103 -7.43 8.18 13.35
C ASN A 103 -7.11 7.75 11.92
N LEU A 104 -7.34 6.47 11.55
CA LEU A 104 -7.21 6.01 10.17
C LEU A 104 -8.09 6.84 9.24
N LEU A 105 -9.37 7.00 9.58
CA LEU A 105 -10.31 7.80 8.79
C LEU A 105 -9.90 9.27 8.69
N ALA A 106 -9.42 9.85 9.81
CA ALA A 106 -8.96 11.23 9.83
C ALA A 106 -7.75 11.45 8.93
N TRP A 107 -6.79 10.54 8.93
CA TRP A 107 -5.62 10.58 8.06
C TRP A 107 -5.98 10.27 6.61
N GLY A 108 -6.80 9.25 6.34
CA GLY A 108 -7.24 8.86 4.99
C GLY A 108 -8.02 9.95 4.24
N GLN A 109 -8.58 10.94 4.96
CA GLN A 109 -9.17 12.13 4.37
C GLN A 109 -8.15 13.22 4.01
N ARG A 110 -6.91 13.11 4.50
CA ARG A 110 -5.87 14.12 4.32
C ARG A 110 -4.81 13.69 3.33
N GLN A 111 -4.46 12.41 3.31
CA GLN A 111 -3.41 11.86 2.47
C GLN A 111 -3.61 10.37 2.24
N PRO A 112 -2.99 9.78 1.20
CA PRO A 112 -2.98 8.33 1.02
C PRO A 112 -2.16 7.66 2.13
N LEU A 113 -2.60 6.46 2.52
CA LEU A 113 -2.01 5.64 3.57
C LEU A 113 -1.57 4.29 2.99
N ALA A 114 -0.49 3.71 3.51
CA ALA A 114 -0.17 2.30 3.27
C ALA A 114 -0.92 1.44 4.28
N LEU A 115 -1.64 0.45 3.80
CA LEU A 115 -2.39 -0.51 4.59
C LEU A 115 -1.87 -1.92 4.31
N GLY A 116 -1.44 -2.61 5.38
CA GLY A 116 -1.20 -4.03 5.38
C GLY A 116 -2.34 -4.73 6.12
N THR A 117 -3.10 -5.56 5.45
CA THR A 117 -4.21 -6.28 6.07
C THR A 117 -4.24 -7.73 5.64
N LEU A 118 -4.98 -8.53 6.41
CA LEU A 118 -5.42 -9.83 5.95
C LEU A 118 -6.11 -9.68 4.59
N TRP A 119 -5.84 -10.62 3.69
CA TRP A 119 -6.44 -10.64 2.36
C TRP A 119 -7.05 -12.01 2.06
N THR A 120 -8.34 -12.06 1.87
CA THR A 120 -9.04 -13.30 1.51
C THR A 120 -9.18 -13.42 0.00
N ASP A 121 -9.34 -14.63 -0.52
CA ASP A 121 -9.54 -14.86 -1.96
C ASP A 121 -10.67 -14.02 -2.55
N VAL A 122 -11.78 -13.85 -1.79
CA VAL A 122 -12.93 -13.09 -2.27
C VAL A 122 -12.65 -11.60 -2.44
N MET A 123 -11.64 -11.06 -1.78
CA MET A 123 -11.21 -9.67 -1.97
C MET A 123 -10.51 -9.45 -3.32
N SER A 124 -10.06 -10.52 -3.96
CA SER A 124 -9.38 -10.44 -5.25
C SER A 124 -10.33 -10.17 -6.42
N ASP A 125 -11.64 -10.44 -6.23
CA ASP A 125 -12.68 -10.27 -7.24
C ASP A 125 -13.71 -9.20 -6.80
N PRO A 126 -13.46 -7.90 -7.06
CA PRO A 126 -14.43 -6.86 -6.83
C PRO A 126 -15.76 -7.15 -7.57
N ASP A 127 -16.86 -6.82 -6.96
CA ASP A 127 -18.17 -6.97 -7.59
C ASP A 127 -18.34 -6.01 -8.79
N ARG A 128 -19.49 -6.09 -9.48
CA ARG A 128 -19.80 -5.25 -10.66
C ARG A 128 -19.75 -3.74 -10.38
N ASP A 129 -19.92 -3.34 -9.12
CA ASP A 129 -19.90 -1.95 -8.68
C ASP A 129 -18.49 -1.55 -8.17
N GLY A 130 -17.53 -2.47 -8.28
CA GLY A 130 -16.13 -2.29 -7.85
C GLY A 130 -15.93 -2.36 -6.35
N VAL A 131 -16.85 -2.99 -5.62
CA VAL A 131 -16.75 -3.16 -4.16
C VAL A 131 -16.10 -4.50 -3.86
N ILE A 132 -15.09 -4.50 -3.00
CA ILE A 132 -14.53 -5.71 -2.40
C ILE A 132 -15.18 -5.98 -1.06
N HIS A 133 -15.38 -7.26 -0.75
CA HIS A 133 -15.90 -7.72 0.53
C HIS A 133 -14.90 -8.67 1.19
N ILE A 134 -14.75 -8.58 2.50
CA ILE A 134 -13.75 -9.37 3.25
C ILE A 134 -14.13 -10.85 3.42
N GLY A 135 -15.34 -11.21 3.00
CA GLY A 135 -15.84 -12.58 3.10
C GLY A 135 -16.42 -12.93 4.46
N THR A 136 -16.59 -14.23 4.67
CA THR A 136 -17.15 -14.78 5.92
C THR A 136 -16.07 -14.88 7.01
N GLU A 137 -16.51 -14.96 8.28
CA GLU A 137 -15.60 -15.18 9.41
C GLU A 137 -14.74 -16.45 9.26
N ARG A 138 -15.28 -17.49 8.61
CA ARG A 138 -14.52 -18.71 8.31
C ARG A 138 -13.39 -18.45 7.32
N GLN A 139 -13.63 -17.67 6.27
CA GLN A 139 -12.62 -17.31 5.28
C GLN A 139 -11.54 -16.41 5.89
N LEU A 140 -11.93 -15.46 6.72
CA LEU A 140 -10.99 -14.61 7.45
C LEU A 140 -10.09 -15.42 8.39
N LYS A 141 -10.66 -16.34 9.17
CA LYS A 141 -9.88 -17.23 10.04
C LYS A 141 -8.94 -18.16 9.26
N GLN A 142 -9.37 -18.61 8.09
CA GLN A 142 -8.52 -19.44 7.24
C GLN A 142 -7.35 -18.63 6.70
N ALA A 143 -7.60 -17.45 6.13
CA ALA A 143 -6.56 -16.58 5.62
C ALA A 143 -5.56 -16.15 6.72
N ASP A 144 -6.04 -15.86 7.93
CA ASP A 144 -5.19 -15.55 9.08
C ASP A 144 -4.29 -16.76 9.47
N ALA A 145 -4.84 -17.97 9.47
CA ALA A 145 -4.09 -19.18 9.74
C ALA A 145 -3.05 -19.52 8.67
N ASP A 146 -3.34 -19.19 7.41
CA ASP A 146 -2.46 -19.40 6.27
C ASP A 146 -1.43 -18.27 6.09
N GLY A 147 -1.57 -17.17 6.85
CA GLY A 147 -0.70 -16.00 6.77
C GLY A 147 -0.92 -15.16 5.50
N GLU A 148 -2.10 -15.20 4.93
CA GLU A 148 -2.46 -14.47 3.72
C GLU A 148 -2.62 -12.98 4.01
N GLY A 149 -1.64 -12.18 3.59
CA GLY A 149 -1.62 -10.74 3.77
C GLY A 149 -1.36 -10.01 2.48
N HIS A 150 -1.88 -8.79 2.39
CA HIS A 150 -1.63 -7.92 1.25
C HIS A 150 -1.45 -6.48 1.71
N GLU A 151 -0.53 -5.77 1.06
CA GLU A 151 -0.36 -4.34 1.28
C GLU A 151 -0.84 -3.56 0.06
N TYR A 152 -1.63 -2.53 0.33
CA TYR A 152 -2.28 -1.69 -0.67
C TYR A 152 -2.44 -0.25 -0.16
N SER A 153 -2.86 0.67 -1.03
CA SER A 153 -3.04 2.07 -0.63
C SER A 153 -4.49 2.39 -0.31
N LEU A 154 -4.78 2.99 0.85
CA LEU A 154 -6.03 3.72 1.07
C LEU A 154 -5.86 5.13 0.51
N ILE A 155 -6.66 5.48 -0.49
CA ILE A 155 -6.52 6.74 -1.22
C ILE A 155 -7.66 7.73 -0.98
N GLY A 156 -8.61 7.35 -0.14
CA GLY A 156 -9.70 8.22 0.28
C GLY A 156 -10.78 7.49 1.07
N CYS A 157 -11.58 8.27 1.80
CA CYS A 157 -12.74 7.78 2.54
C CYS A 157 -13.96 8.63 2.22
N ASN A 158 -15.05 7.99 1.84
CA ASN A 158 -16.36 8.63 1.66
C ASN A 158 -17.25 8.31 2.86
N TRP A 159 -17.20 9.15 3.88
CA TRP A 159 -17.93 8.93 5.12
C TRP A 159 -19.47 8.83 4.93
N PRO A 160 -20.12 9.73 4.17
CA PRO A 160 -21.55 9.61 3.91
C PRO A 160 -21.98 8.29 3.28
N LYS A 161 -21.15 7.71 2.43
CA LYS A 161 -21.39 6.41 1.78
C LYS A 161 -20.84 5.24 2.58
N LYS A 162 -20.10 5.48 3.64
CA LYS A 162 -19.38 4.47 4.45
C LYS A 162 -18.47 3.58 3.60
N LEU A 163 -17.74 4.18 2.67
CA LEU A 163 -16.83 3.48 1.78
C LEU A 163 -15.42 4.07 1.85
N GLY A 164 -14.44 3.21 1.98
CA GLY A 164 -13.04 3.50 1.69
C GLY A 164 -12.77 3.28 0.20
N ARG A 165 -11.86 4.06 -0.39
CA ARG A 165 -11.33 3.82 -1.74
C ARG A 165 -9.91 3.36 -1.63
N ILE A 166 -9.65 2.20 -2.16
CA ILE A 166 -8.31 1.59 -2.16
C ILE A 166 -7.75 1.58 -3.58
N ARG A 167 -6.42 1.56 -3.67
CA ARG A 167 -5.70 1.35 -4.90
C ARG A 167 -4.80 0.14 -4.75
N ASN A 168 -4.92 -0.75 -5.73
CA ASN A 168 -4.14 -1.96 -5.84
C ASN A 168 -3.16 -1.85 -7.02
N HIS A 169 -2.24 -2.78 -7.13
CA HIS A 169 -1.19 -2.83 -8.15
C HIS A 169 -1.25 -4.15 -8.94
N TRP A 170 -2.45 -4.45 -9.46
CA TRP A 170 -2.76 -5.62 -10.30
C TRP A 170 -3.31 -5.19 -11.66
N THR A 171 -2.72 -4.14 -12.27
CA THR A 171 -3.11 -3.53 -13.54
C THR A 171 -4.43 -2.74 -13.51
N GLU A 172 -4.73 -2.07 -14.61
CA GLU A 172 -6.01 -1.35 -14.80
C GLU A 172 -7.21 -2.28 -15.01
N ASP A 173 -6.96 -3.57 -15.25
CA ASP A 173 -8.03 -4.55 -15.48
C ASP A 173 -8.68 -5.02 -14.17
N TRP A 174 -8.03 -4.79 -13.02
CA TRP A 174 -8.59 -5.11 -11.72
C TRP A 174 -9.53 -4.00 -11.23
N GLY A 175 -10.72 -4.39 -10.78
CA GLY A 175 -11.72 -3.52 -10.15
C GLY A 175 -12.09 -2.31 -11.01
N LEU A 176 -12.15 -1.14 -10.41
CA LEU A 176 -12.44 0.15 -11.06
C LEU A 176 -11.14 0.77 -11.60
N LYS A 177 -10.54 0.18 -12.61
CA LYS A 177 -9.26 0.61 -13.21
C LYS A 177 -8.13 0.66 -12.19
N GLY A 178 -7.87 -0.48 -11.54
CA GLY A 178 -6.83 -0.65 -10.52
C GLY A 178 -7.21 -0.16 -9.13
N GLU A 179 -8.46 0.23 -8.92
CA GLU A 179 -8.98 0.69 -7.64
C GLU A 179 -10.24 -0.08 -7.26
N ALA A 180 -10.58 -0.09 -5.99
CA ALA A 180 -11.82 -0.68 -5.50
C ALA A 180 -12.38 0.14 -4.33
N LEU A 181 -13.60 -0.16 -3.98
CA LEU A 181 -14.28 0.36 -2.79
C LEU A 181 -14.33 -0.75 -1.74
N ILE A 182 -14.22 -0.38 -0.47
CA ILE A 182 -14.37 -1.29 0.66
C ILE A 182 -15.33 -0.67 1.67
N PRO A 183 -16.33 -1.40 2.19
CA PRO A 183 -17.16 -0.93 3.29
C PRO A 183 -16.30 -0.57 4.51
N LEU A 184 -16.56 0.56 5.16
CA LEU A 184 -15.73 1.04 6.27
C LEU A 184 -15.81 0.13 7.51
N ASP A 185 -16.91 -0.54 7.75
CA ASP A 185 -17.08 -1.51 8.82
C ASP A 185 -16.28 -2.81 8.55
N GLU A 186 -16.18 -3.21 7.28
CA GLU A 186 -15.32 -4.33 6.89
C GLU A 186 -13.84 -3.95 6.99
N LEU A 187 -13.46 -2.73 6.57
CA LEU A 187 -12.11 -2.22 6.76
C LEU A 187 -11.74 -2.11 8.25
N GLU A 188 -12.68 -1.64 9.08
CA GLU A 188 -12.50 -1.62 10.55
C GLU A 188 -12.24 -3.02 11.10
N THR A 189 -12.98 -4.01 10.61
CA THR A 189 -12.77 -5.41 11.00
C THR A 189 -11.37 -5.89 10.66
N LEU A 190 -10.86 -5.62 9.45
CA LEU A 190 -9.50 -6.00 9.04
C LEU A 190 -8.44 -5.35 9.92
N VAL A 191 -8.59 -4.06 10.20
CA VAL A 191 -7.58 -3.30 10.96
C VAL A 191 -7.65 -3.61 12.45
N MET A 192 -8.86 -3.65 13.03
CA MET A 192 -9.02 -3.74 14.48
C MET A 192 -9.07 -5.18 15.00
N SER A 193 -9.73 -6.08 14.27
CA SER A 193 -9.92 -7.48 14.72
C SER A 193 -8.82 -8.41 14.22
N TYR A 194 -8.30 -8.16 13.02
CA TYR A 194 -7.24 -8.96 12.38
C TYR A 194 -5.88 -8.26 12.35
N LYS A 195 -5.69 -7.20 13.16
CA LYS A 195 -4.41 -6.53 13.40
C LYS A 195 -3.76 -5.98 12.13
N GLY A 196 -4.56 -5.51 11.18
CA GLY A 196 -4.04 -4.81 10.02
C GLY A 196 -3.24 -3.59 10.44
N ASP A 197 -2.17 -3.31 9.72
CA ASP A 197 -1.34 -2.15 9.99
C ASP A 197 -1.70 -0.96 9.09
N VAL A 198 -1.49 0.24 9.60
CA VAL A 198 -1.77 1.47 8.89
C VAL A 198 -0.61 2.43 9.06
N CYS A 199 0.15 2.62 8.01
CA CYS A 199 1.30 3.52 7.99
C CYS A 199 0.94 4.88 7.39
N VAL A 200 1.29 5.93 8.13
CA VAL A 200 1.13 7.34 7.73
C VAL A 200 2.51 7.93 7.47
N PRO A 201 2.95 8.07 6.21
CA PRO A 201 4.24 8.69 5.92
C PRO A 201 4.19 10.21 6.09
N THR A 202 5.32 10.82 6.44
CA THR A 202 5.46 12.28 6.39
C THR A 202 5.52 12.79 4.96
N LEU A 203 4.78 13.86 4.69
CA LEU A 203 4.83 14.56 3.42
C LEU A 203 6.01 15.53 3.41
N ALA A 204 6.87 15.45 2.40
CA ALA A 204 7.90 16.45 2.17
C ALA A 204 7.30 17.70 1.53
N ALA A 205 7.87 18.86 1.84
CA ALA A 205 7.47 20.10 1.19
C ALA A 205 7.56 20.00 -0.34
N ALA A 206 6.54 20.55 -0.98
CA ALA A 206 6.41 20.53 -2.45
C ALA A 206 7.44 21.43 -3.12
#